data_3d5ab94369949b1594067af30487570d
#
_entry.id   3d5ab94369949b1594067af30487570d
#
_cell.length_a   1.000
_cell.length_b   1.000
_cell.length_c   1.000
_cell.angle_alpha   90.00
_cell.angle_beta   90.00
_cell.angle_gamma   90.00
#
_symmetry.space_group_name_H-M   'P 1'
#
loop_
_entity.id
_entity.type
_entity.pdbx_description
1 polymer ?
#
loop_
_entity_poly.entity_id
_entity_poly.type
_entity_poly.pdbx_seq_one_letter_code
_entity_poly.pdbx_strand_id
1 'polypeptide(L)'
;MSVISVAFSRIRRSRAPSVARAVSYAVPLVLACAAVGMLVGARPAEAMTPTQRERLEAPVKAVADQRVTVDTPQGSAVLPVYADHPLDQAAPDVVRVFIVIHGTLRNADAYYASGRKVVEKAGATGAGTMVVAPQFLTRADVRAFSLGASTLAWTQEGWKGGEPARQPAPVSSFAALDALLAHFADRRLYPSLSTVVVMGHSAGAQLLQRYAVAGREGDALARTGIAVRYVVANPSSYLYFDDERPNVDALAGGACPRATEWKYGLKSAPSYVASQDVRDLETRYVARHVVYLLGQADTNPYTHFIDRSCAAMAQGPYRLARGLAYFDYLKKRHPDDLAQQVVEVPGVGHDGLGMFTSACGLAVLFGQALPRSCPVMAGTAADLRAPDENGSIRKMQESGR
;
A
#
# COMPACT_ATOMS: atom_id res chain seq x y z
N MET A 1 -11.32 -56.41 44.99
CA MET A 1 -10.20 -57.11 45.64
C MET A 1 -9.03 -56.18 45.58
N SER A 2 -8.38 -55.61 46.48
CA SER A 2 -8.37 -55.55 47.94
C SER A 2 -7.98 -54.14 48.34
N VAL A 3 -8.65 -53.64 49.22
CA VAL A 3 -8.51 -52.59 50.23
C VAL A 3 -7.24 -52.82 51.04
N ILE A 4 -6.47 -51.80 51.42
CA ILE A 4 -5.94 -51.66 52.79
C ILE A 4 -5.75 -50.18 53.09
N SER A 5 -6.38 -49.79 54.15
CA SER A 5 -6.39 -48.55 54.93
C SER A 5 -5.33 -48.52 56.03
N VAL A 6 -5.32 -47.37 56.75
CA VAL A 6 -4.86 -47.14 58.16
C VAL A 6 -3.41 -46.57 58.22
N ALA A 7 -3.06 -45.56 59.04
CA ALA A 7 -3.68 -45.00 60.27
C ALA A 7 -3.08 -43.63 60.65
N PHE A 8 -3.82 -42.91 61.41
CA PHE A 8 -3.48 -41.72 62.20
C PHE A 8 -2.39 -41.92 63.25
N SER A 9 -1.60 -40.89 63.57
CA SER A 9 -1.10 -40.66 64.91
C SER A 9 -0.99 -39.17 65.26
N ARG A 10 -1.73 -38.79 66.28
CA ARG A 10 -1.63 -37.52 67.03
C ARG A 10 -0.65 -37.76 68.18
N ILE A 11 0.08 -36.71 68.65
CA ILE A 11 0.51 -36.44 70.06
C ILE A 11 1.12 -35.03 70.08
N ARG A 12 0.49 -34.14 70.76
CA ARG A 12 0.48 -33.50 72.08
C ARG A 12 1.40 -32.30 72.31
N ARG A 13 0.76 -31.28 72.83
CA ARG A 13 1.22 -29.98 73.34
C ARG A 13 2.17 -30.14 74.53
N SER A 14 3.09 -29.17 74.71
CA SER A 14 3.54 -28.71 76.01
C SER A 14 3.82 -27.21 76.05
N ARG A 15 3.46 -26.60 77.18
CA ARG A 15 3.45 -25.14 77.47
C ARG A 15 4.80 -24.66 78.04
N ALA A 16 5.17 -23.45 77.72
CA ALA A 16 5.82 -22.31 78.35
C ALA A 16 6.79 -22.53 79.58
N PRO A 17 7.69 -21.58 79.90
CA PRO A 17 7.32 -20.23 80.31
C PRO A 17 8.28 -19.09 79.85
N SER A 18 7.78 -17.87 80.08
CA SER A 18 8.33 -16.53 79.89
C SER A 18 9.60 -16.19 80.72
N VAL A 19 10.55 -15.45 80.11
CA VAL A 19 11.38 -14.50 80.92
C VAL A 19 11.59 -13.24 79.98
N ALA A 20 11.13 -12.14 80.53
CA ALA A 20 11.36 -10.82 80.01
C ALA A 20 12.80 -10.35 80.38
N ARG A 21 13.51 -9.75 79.37
CA ARG A 21 14.57 -8.74 79.61
C ARG A 21 14.67 -7.78 78.47
N ALA A 22 14.49 -6.55 78.81
CA ALA A 22 14.69 -5.41 77.96
C ALA A 22 16.21 -5.14 77.71
N VAL A 23 16.59 -4.80 76.53
CA VAL A 23 17.74 -3.91 76.25
C VAL A 23 17.70 -3.36 74.83
N SER A 24 17.70 -2.03 74.80
CA SER A 24 18.37 -1.09 73.87
C SER A 24 18.14 -1.14 72.40
N TYR A 25 17.60 -0.04 71.90
CA TYR A 25 17.51 0.39 70.51
C TYR A 25 18.88 0.55 69.85
N ALA A 26 19.10 -0.12 68.76
CA ALA A 26 20.04 0.31 67.71
C ALA A 26 19.25 0.25 66.38
N VAL A 27 18.98 1.40 65.78
CA VAL A 27 18.35 1.57 64.48
C VAL A 27 19.43 1.38 63.41
N PRO A 28 19.37 0.39 62.54
CA PRO A 28 20.10 0.46 61.28
C PRO A 28 19.26 1.15 60.24
N LEU A 29 19.77 2.26 59.74
CA LEU A 29 19.30 2.99 58.57
C LEU A 29 19.42 2.05 57.34
N VAL A 30 18.38 1.40 56.97
CA VAL A 30 18.31 0.65 55.70
C VAL A 30 17.99 1.65 54.60
N LEU A 31 18.97 2.02 53.77
CA LEU A 31 18.77 2.67 52.51
C LEU A 31 17.96 1.72 51.60
N ALA A 32 16.67 1.97 51.47
CA ALA A 32 15.86 1.36 50.45
C ALA A 32 16.16 2.07 49.13
N CYS A 33 17.09 1.56 48.32
CA CYS A 33 17.20 1.91 46.90
C CYS A 33 15.92 1.40 46.20
N ALA A 34 14.91 2.28 46.10
CA ALA A 34 13.79 2.05 45.20
C ALA A 34 14.29 2.10 43.77
N ALA A 35 14.61 0.94 43.21
CA ALA A 35 14.76 0.79 41.77
C ALA A 35 13.36 0.99 41.15
N VAL A 36 13.07 2.24 40.73
CA VAL A 36 11.96 2.54 39.83
C VAL A 36 12.35 1.96 38.47
N GLY A 37 12.07 0.68 38.27
CA GLY A 37 12.05 0.07 36.97
C GLY A 37 10.98 0.77 36.16
N MET A 38 11.37 1.69 35.26
CA MET A 38 10.49 2.15 34.19
C MET A 38 10.15 0.96 33.32
N LEU A 39 9.03 0.30 33.65
CA LEU A 39 8.31 -0.52 32.70
C LEU A 39 7.83 0.43 31.59
N VAL A 40 8.67 0.58 30.56
CA VAL A 40 8.21 1.08 29.27
C VAL A 40 7.27 0.00 28.72
N GLY A 41 6.05 -0.06 29.24
CA GLY A 41 5.00 -0.89 28.71
C GLY A 41 4.79 -0.45 27.26
N ALA A 42 5.02 -1.35 26.30
CA ALA A 42 4.60 -1.16 24.93
C ALA A 42 3.11 -0.80 24.97
N ARG A 43 2.78 0.47 24.66
CA ARG A 43 1.39 0.90 24.56
C ARG A 43 0.72 0.03 23.50
N PRO A 44 -0.41 -0.63 23.78
CA PRO A 44 -1.14 -1.35 22.77
C PRO A 44 -1.42 -0.40 21.61
N ALA A 45 -1.33 -0.91 20.39
CA ALA A 45 -1.66 -0.14 19.19
C ALA A 45 -3.02 0.52 19.42
N GLU A 46 -3.03 1.85 19.49
CA GLU A 46 -4.24 2.62 19.81
C GLU A 46 -5.29 2.32 18.75
N ALA A 47 -6.40 1.73 19.15
CA ALA A 47 -7.49 1.41 18.27
C ALA A 47 -7.97 2.70 17.58
N MET A 48 -8.42 2.58 16.32
CA MET A 48 -9.02 3.68 15.57
C MET A 48 -10.11 4.35 16.40
N THR A 49 -10.09 5.69 16.46
CA THR A 49 -11.11 6.43 17.19
C THR A 49 -12.51 6.21 16.60
N PRO A 50 -13.59 6.32 17.41
CA PRO A 50 -14.96 6.23 16.89
C PRO A 50 -15.21 7.13 15.68
N THR A 51 -14.77 8.38 15.74
CA THR A 51 -14.89 9.37 14.65
C THR A 51 -14.13 8.94 13.38
N GLN A 52 -12.95 8.33 13.51
CA GLN A 52 -12.21 7.80 12.37
C GLN A 52 -12.94 6.62 11.72
N ARG A 53 -13.51 5.72 12.53
CA ARG A 53 -14.29 4.58 12.04
C ARG A 53 -15.55 5.06 11.32
N GLU A 54 -16.29 5.98 11.91
CA GLU A 54 -17.50 6.58 11.30
C GLU A 54 -17.17 7.20 9.93
N ARG A 55 -16.09 7.96 9.81
CA ARG A 55 -15.64 8.54 8.53
C ARG A 55 -15.29 7.49 7.47
N LEU A 56 -14.73 6.34 7.87
CA LEU A 56 -14.42 5.26 6.94
C LEU A 56 -15.67 4.51 6.48
N GLU A 57 -16.66 4.34 7.36
CA GLU A 57 -17.90 3.60 7.09
C GLU A 57 -18.95 4.47 6.39
N ALA A 58 -18.83 5.80 6.49
CA ALA A 58 -19.74 6.73 5.82
C ALA A 58 -19.70 6.54 4.31
N PRO A 59 -20.85 6.65 3.63
CA PRO A 59 -20.91 6.70 2.17
C PRO A 59 -20.04 7.83 1.61
N VAL A 60 -19.56 7.63 0.38
CA VAL A 60 -18.86 8.70 -0.37
C VAL A 60 -19.79 9.89 -0.63
N LYS A 61 -19.21 11.05 -0.93
CA LYS A 61 -20.00 12.27 -1.20
C LYS A 61 -20.47 12.36 -2.66
N ALA A 62 -19.76 11.70 -3.56
CA ALA A 62 -20.08 11.68 -4.99
C ALA A 62 -19.65 10.35 -5.59
N VAL A 63 -20.32 9.94 -6.65
CA VAL A 63 -20.02 8.74 -7.43
C VAL A 63 -19.72 9.15 -8.86
N ALA A 64 -18.70 8.54 -9.43
CA ALA A 64 -18.28 8.73 -10.81
C ALA A 64 -19.42 8.42 -11.79
N ASP A 65 -19.49 9.17 -12.87
CA ASP A 65 -20.57 9.13 -13.85
C ASP A 65 -20.30 8.18 -15.04
N GLN A 66 -19.03 7.92 -15.37
CA GLN A 66 -18.68 6.95 -16.42
C GLN A 66 -18.50 5.54 -15.85
N ARG A 67 -18.51 4.55 -16.74
CA ARG A 67 -18.48 3.12 -16.37
C ARG A 67 -17.50 2.36 -17.24
N VAL A 68 -16.68 1.52 -16.61
CA VAL A 68 -15.90 0.48 -17.29
C VAL A 68 -16.56 -0.85 -17.03
N THR A 69 -16.83 -1.60 -18.09
CA THR A 69 -17.35 -2.96 -18.00
C THR A 69 -16.24 -3.92 -17.57
N VAL A 70 -16.60 -4.80 -16.64
CA VAL A 70 -15.73 -5.89 -16.17
C VAL A 70 -16.47 -7.19 -16.42
N ASP A 71 -16.01 -7.98 -17.36
CA ASP A 71 -16.60 -9.27 -17.68
C ASP A 71 -16.33 -10.28 -16.57
N THR A 72 -17.36 -11.03 -16.22
CA THR A 72 -17.30 -12.08 -15.21
C THR A 72 -18.02 -13.34 -15.70
N PRO A 73 -17.74 -14.51 -15.14
CA PRO A 73 -18.48 -15.72 -15.46
C PRO A 73 -20.00 -15.64 -15.20
N GLN A 74 -20.43 -14.71 -14.36
CA GLN A 74 -21.83 -14.50 -13.99
C GLN A 74 -22.49 -13.36 -14.78
N GLY A 75 -21.81 -12.78 -15.76
CA GLY A 75 -22.25 -11.62 -16.54
C GLY A 75 -21.37 -10.41 -16.34
N SER A 76 -21.76 -9.26 -16.89
CA SER A 76 -20.96 -8.03 -16.81
C SER A 76 -21.21 -7.29 -15.50
N ALA A 77 -20.13 -6.87 -14.86
CA ALA A 77 -20.12 -5.93 -13.75
C ALA A 77 -19.57 -4.57 -14.22
N VAL A 78 -19.80 -3.52 -13.44
CA VAL A 78 -19.32 -2.17 -13.79
C VAL A 78 -18.50 -1.54 -12.68
N LEU A 79 -17.38 -0.91 -13.06
CA LEU A 79 -16.54 -0.08 -12.24
C LEU A 79 -16.85 1.39 -12.54
N PRO A 80 -17.33 2.20 -11.58
CA PRO A 80 -17.49 3.65 -11.77
C PRO A 80 -16.13 4.34 -11.93
N VAL A 81 -16.04 5.30 -12.85
CA VAL A 81 -14.79 5.98 -13.22
C VAL A 81 -15.06 7.44 -13.54
N TYR A 82 -14.32 8.35 -12.93
CA TYR A 82 -14.21 9.74 -13.44
C TYR A 82 -13.21 9.78 -14.59
N ALA A 83 -13.55 10.51 -15.64
CA ALA A 83 -12.65 10.76 -16.76
C ALA A 83 -12.96 12.13 -17.39
N ASP A 84 -11.94 12.81 -17.91
CA ASP A 84 -12.08 14.13 -18.58
C ASP A 84 -12.36 14.02 -20.09
N HIS A 85 -12.50 12.78 -20.58
CA HIS A 85 -12.97 12.47 -21.93
C HIS A 85 -13.93 11.26 -21.84
N PRO A 86 -15.02 11.20 -22.66
CA PRO A 86 -15.89 10.02 -22.71
C PRO A 86 -15.11 8.76 -23.10
N LEU A 87 -15.25 7.70 -22.28
CA LEU A 87 -14.48 6.47 -22.49
C LEU A 87 -14.92 5.68 -23.75
N ASP A 88 -16.12 5.92 -24.25
CA ASP A 88 -16.69 5.29 -25.44
C ASP A 88 -16.42 6.05 -26.75
N GLN A 89 -15.70 7.16 -26.69
CA GLN A 89 -15.37 8.02 -27.84
C GLN A 89 -13.89 8.01 -28.13
N ALA A 90 -13.53 8.14 -29.43
CA ALA A 90 -12.15 8.24 -29.86
C ALA A 90 -11.50 9.52 -29.35
N ALA A 91 -10.28 9.40 -28.83
CA ALA A 91 -9.46 10.47 -28.28
C ALA A 91 -8.07 10.49 -28.97
N PRO A 92 -8.00 10.90 -30.26
CA PRO A 92 -6.79 10.78 -31.07
C PRO A 92 -5.63 11.64 -30.56
N ASP A 93 -5.92 12.71 -29.82
CA ASP A 93 -4.91 13.62 -29.28
C ASP A 93 -4.34 13.16 -27.94
N VAL A 94 -4.90 12.08 -27.35
CA VAL A 94 -4.42 11.55 -26.07
C VAL A 94 -3.16 10.71 -26.30
N VAL A 95 -2.04 11.22 -25.78
CA VAL A 95 -0.72 10.54 -25.83
C VAL A 95 -0.35 9.92 -24.50
N ARG A 96 -1.00 10.35 -23.41
CA ARG A 96 -0.77 9.88 -22.05
C ARG A 96 -2.08 9.74 -21.26
N VAL A 97 -2.18 8.71 -20.42
CA VAL A 97 -3.28 8.56 -19.49
C VAL A 97 -2.73 8.52 -18.06
N PHE A 98 -3.29 9.34 -17.17
CA PHE A 98 -3.09 9.25 -15.73
C PHE A 98 -4.27 8.51 -15.08
N ILE A 99 -4.01 7.33 -14.51
CA ILE A 99 -4.98 6.61 -13.70
C ILE A 99 -4.69 6.90 -12.23
N VAL A 100 -5.57 7.68 -11.59
CA VAL A 100 -5.36 8.21 -10.24
C VAL A 100 -6.19 7.42 -9.23
N ILE A 101 -5.54 6.62 -8.40
CA ILE A 101 -6.20 5.77 -7.40
C ILE A 101 -6.42 6.55 -6.10
N HIS A 102 -7.67 6.58 -5.64
CA HIS A 102 -8.09 7.32 -4.45
C HIS A 102 -7.55 6.75 -3.12
N GLY A 103 -7.60 7.57 -2.07
CA GLY A 103 -7.27 7.19 -0.71
C GLY A 103 -8.35 6.36 0.00
N THR A 104 -8.16 6.13 1.30
CA THR A 104 -9.03 5.23 2.10
C THR A 104 -10.49 5.69 2.21
N LEU A 105 -10.78 6.99 1.99
CA LEU A 105 -12.14 7.53 2.03
C LEU A 105 -12.94 7.31 0.74
N ARG A 106 -12.39 6.66 -0.26
CA ARG A 106 -13.02 6.34 -1.54
C ARG A 106 -13.49 7.57 -2.34
N ASN A 107 -12.93 8.73 -2.03
CA ASN A 107 -13.23 10.05 -2.61
C ASN A 107 -12.52 10.24 -3.95
N ALA A 108 -12.89 9.45 -4.95
CA ALA A 108 -12.29 9.47 -6.28
C ALA A 108 -12.44 10.83 -6.98
N ASP A 109 -13.52 11.57 -6.70
CA ASP A 109 -13.74 12.94 -7.13
C ASP A 109 -12.58 13.89 -6.77
N ALA A 110 -12.13 13.84 -5.51
CA ALA A 110 -11.00 14.67 -5.04
C ALA A 110 -9.68 14.26 -5.68
N TYR A 111 -9.47 12.96 -5.90
CA TYR A 111 -8.26 12.44 -6.56
C TYR A 111 -8.26 12.72 -8.06
N TYR A 112 -9.42 12.66 -8.71
CA TYR A 112 -9.59 13.11 -10.08
C TYR A 112 -9.25 14.61 -10.22
N ALA A 113 -9.80 15.44 -9.34
CA ALA A 113 -9.47 16.88 -9.31
C ALA A 113 -7.97 17.12 -9.06
N SER A 114 -7.33 16.30 -8.22
CA SER A 114 -5.87 16.37 -8.01
C SER A 114 -5.08 16.00 -9.26
N GLY A 115 -5.50 14.97 -9.99
CA GLY A 115 -4.89 14.59 -11.27
C GLY A 115 -4.99 15.70 -12.31
N ARG A 116 -6.14 16.35 -12.42
CA ARG A 116 -6.33 17.51 -13.31
C ARG A 116 -5.42 18.69 -12.93
N LYS A 117 -5.26 18.96 -11.62
CA LYS A 117 -4.32 19.98 -11.15
C LYS A 117 -2.87 19.66 -11.47
N VAL A 118 -2.48 18.40 -11.49
CA VAL A 118 -1.16 17.96 -11.92
C VAL A 118 -0.94 18.31 -13.40
N VAL A 119 -1.90 18.00 -14.27
CA VAL A 119 -1.85 18.30 -15.70
C VAL A 119 -1.80 19.81 -15.94
N GLU A 120 -2.65 20.57 -15.25
CA GLU A 120 -2.66 22.05 -15.31
C GLU A 120 -1.29 22.62 -14.92
N LYS A 121 -0.71 22.16 -13.80
CA LYS A 121 0.57 22.68 -13.30
C LYS A 121 1.76 22.32 -14.19
N ALA A 122 1.66 21.23 -14.96
CA ALA A 122 2.66 20.83 -15.93
C ALA A 122 2.66 21.72 -17.21
N GLY A 123 1.62 22.54 -17.39
CA GLY A 123 1.53 23.44 -18.56
C GLY A 123 1.61 22.70 -19.88
N ALA A 124 2.50 23.12 -20.78
CA ALA A 124 2.66 22.48 -22.09
C ALA A 124 3.03 20.99 -22.02
N THR A 125 3.79 20.57 -21.01
CA THR A 125 4.12 19.14 -20.78
C THR A 125 2.89 18.30 -20.50
N GLY A 126 1.83 18.91 -19.94
CA GLY A 126 0.55 18.27 -19.65
C GLY A 126 -0.31 18.02 -20.90
N ALA A 127 -0.01 18.63 -22.03
CA ALA A 127 -0.80 18.49 -23.25
C ALA A 127 -0.95 17.01 -23.67
N GLY A 128 -2.14 16.66 -24.16
CA GLY A 128 -2.47 15.29 -24.56
C GLY A 128 -2.54 14.28 -23.38
N THR A 129 -2.63 14.76 -22.14
CA THR A 129 -2.80 13.89 -20.98
C THR A 129 -4.27 13.81 -20.56
N MET A 130 -4.85 12.63 -20.62
CA MET A 130 -6.18 12.30 -20.09
C MET A 130 -6.08 11.86 -18.63
N VAL A 131 -6.98 12.34 -17.77
CA VAL A 131 -7.04 11.97 -16.37
C VAL A 131 -8.24 11.07 -16.11
N VAL A 132 -8.00 9.96 -15.43
CA VAL A 132 -9.00 8.93 -15.10
C VAL A 132 -8.86 8.55 -13.64
N ALA A 133 -9.99 8.43 -12.90
CA ALA A 133 -9.97 7.99 -11.51
C ALA A 133 -11.04 6.92 -11.27
N PRO A 134 -10.66 5.64 -11.18
CA PRO A 134 -11.58 4.57 -10.82
C PRO A 134 -12.02 4.70 -9.36
N GLN A 135 -13.27 4.31 -9.08
CA GLN A 135 -13.84 4.39 -7.74
C GLN A 135 -14.19 3.02 -7.19
N PHE A 136 -13.44 2.58 -6.18
CA PHE A 136 -13.66 1.32 -5.48
C PHE A 136 -14.69 1.51 -4.37
N LEU A 137 -15.96 1.28 -4.68
CA LEU A 137 -17.08 1.49 -3.78
C LEU A 137 -17.27 0.36 -2.76
N THR A 138 -18.03 0.65 -1.69
CA THR A 138 -18.58 -0.33 -0.76
C THR A 138 -20.08 -0.51 -0.98
N ARG A 139 -20.68 -1.53 -0.37
CA ARG A 139 -22.15 -1.70 -0.39
C ARG A 139 -22.90 -0.52 0.24
N ALA A 140 -22.29 0.19 1.18
CA ALA A 140 -22.88 1.39 1.77
C ALA A 140 -23.02 2.51 0.72
N ASP A 141 -21.99 2.69 -0.10
CA ASP A 141 -21.97 3.67 -1.19
C ASP A 141 -23.05 3.31 -2.23
N VAL A 142 -23.08 2.04 -2.66
CA VAL A 142 -24.09 1.56 -3.66
C VAL A 142 -25.51 1.81 -3.18
N ARG A 143 -25.80 1.55 -1.91
CA ARG A 143 -27.14 1.80 -1.33
C ARG A 143 -27.45 3.29 -1.24
N ALA A 144 -26.50 4.09 -0.76
CA ALA A 144 -26.71 5.53 -0.55
C ALA A 144 -27.02 6.29 -1.85
N PHE A 145 -26.44 5.82 -2.97
CA PHE A 145 -26.64 6.42 -4.30
C PHE A 145 -27.61 5.63 -5.19
N SER A 146 -28.28 4.62 -4.65
CA SER A 146 -29.23 3.79 -5.41
C SER A 146 -28.66 3.27 -6.74
N LEU A 147 -27.37 2.85 -6.73
CA LEU A 147 -26.69 2.40 -7.93
C LEU A 147 -27.22 1.03 -8.39
N GLY A 148 -27.13 0.77 -9.70
CA GLY A 148 -27.57 -0.49 -10.30
C GLY A 148 -26.88 -1.72 -9.70
N ALA A 149 -27.58 -2.87 -9.74
CA ALA A 149 -27.12 -4.13 -9.16
C ALA A 149 -25.79 -4.63 -9.74
N SER A 150 -25.45 -4.25 -10.98
CA SER A 150 -24.18 -4.58 -11.63
C SER A 150 -22.97 -3.81 -11.09
N THR A 151 -23.17 -2.78 -10.24
CA THR A 151 -22.07 -1.96 -9.71
C THR A 151 -21.19 -2.77 -8.74
N LEU A 152 -19.90 -2.82 -9.02
CA LEU A 152 -18.90 -3.47 -8.16
C LEU A 152 -18.80 -2.78 -6.80
N ALA A 153 -18.81 -3.58 -5.74
CA ALA A 153 -18.56 -3.08 -4.38
C ALA A 153 -17.76 -4.09 -3.55
N TRP A 154 -16.76 -3.57 -2.86
CA TRP A 154 -15.86 -4.33 -1.99
C TRP A 154 -16.12 -4.05 -0.51
N THR A 155 -15.32 -4.66 0.36
CA THR A 155 -15.18 -4.21 1.75
C THR A 155 -14.25 -3.00 1.82
N GLN A 156 -14.33 -2.23 2.92
CA GLN A 156 -13.47 -1.06 3.17
C GLN A 156 -11.97 -1.35 3.08
N GLU A 157 -11.57 -2.55 3.46
CA GLU A 157 -10.16 -2.97 3.42
C GLU A 157 -9.85 -3.83 2.18
N GLY A 158 -10.82 -4.60 1.69
CA GLY A 158 -10.60 -5.61 0.65
C GLY A 158 -10.17 -5.02 -0.69
N TRP A 159 -10.72 -3.88 -1.11
CA TRP A 159 -10.32 -3.26 -2.36
C TRP A 159 -8.83 -2.88 -2.40
N LYS A 160 -8.22 -2.57 -1.25
CA LYS A 160 -6.79 -2.22 -1.14
C LYS A 160 -5.85 -3.41 -1.37
N GLY A 161 -6.38 -4.63 -1.30
CA GLY A 161 -5.62 -5.88 -1.34
C GLY A 161 -6.03 -6.84 -2.46
N GLY A 162 -6.77 -6.41 -3.46
CA GLY A 162 -7.18 -7.33 -4.53
C GLY A 162 -8.20 -8.38 -4.10
N GLU A 163 -8.86 -8.22 -2.96
CA GLU A 163 -9.90 -9.13 -2.50
C GLU A 163 -11.11 -9.11 -3.44
N PRO A 164 -11.92 -10.18 -3.44
CA PRO A 164 -13.11 -10.23 -4.26
C PRO A 164 -14.18 -9.24 -3.81
N ALA A 165 -14.86 -8.63 -4.76
CA ALA A 165 -16.03 -7.80 -4.55
C ALA A 165 -17.14 -8.59 -3.83
N ARG A 166 -18.01 -7.87 -3.14
CA ARG A 166 -19.17 -8.39 -2.39
C ARG A 166 -20.46 -8.34 -3.22
N GLN A 167 -20.40 -7.68 -4.37
CA GLN A 167 -21.46 -7.61 -5.41
C GLN A 167 -20.88 -7.06 -6.72
N PRO A 168 -21.50 -7.36 -7.88
CA PRO A 168 -22.51 -8.40 -8.09
C PRO A 168 -21.90 -9.80 -8.06
N ALA A 169 -20.59 -9.89 -8.37
CA ALA A 169 -19.81 -11.11 -8.47
C ALA A 169 -18.47 -10.95 -7.72
N PRO A 170 -17.78 -12.02 -7.37
CA PRO A 170 -16.53 -11.98 -6.62
C PRO A 170 -15.32 -11.52 -7.49
N VAL A 171 -15.40 -10.34 -8.08
CA VAL A 171 -14.36 -9.73 -8.91
C VAL A 171 -13.27 -9.13 -8.02
N SER A 172 -12.02 -9.52 -8.24
CA SER A 172 -10.87 -8.87 -7.61
C SER A 172 -10.79 -7.40 -8.01
N SER A 173 -10.44 -6.51 -7.07
CA SER A 173 -10.15 -5.11 -7.42
C SER A 173 -8.97 -4.99 -8.39
N PHE A 174 -8.08 -5.98 -8.42
CA PHE A 174 -7.00 -6.06 -9.42
C PHE A 174 -7.55 -6.41 -10.81
N ALA A 175 -8.50 -7.35 -10.90
CA ALA A 175 -9.16 -7.66 -12.16
C ALA A 175 -9.98 -6.46 -12.71
N ALA A 176 -10.55 -5.65 -11.82
CA ALA A 176 -11.21 -4.41 -12.23
C ALA A 176 -10.21 -3.36 -12.77
N LEU A 177 -8.98 -3.30 -12.23
CA LEU A 177 -7.90 -2.49 -12.80
C LEU A 177 -7.37 -3.07 -14.12
N ASP A 178 -7.28 -4.39 -14.25
CA ASP A 178 -6.93 -5.04 -15.52
C ASP A 178 -7.92 -4.64 -16.63
N ALA A 179 -9.23 -4.68 -16.33
CA ALA A 179 -10.25 -4.26 -17.30
C ALA A 179 -10.13 -2.77 -17.69
N LEU A 180 -9.79 -1.90 -16.74
CA LEU A 180 -9.53 -0.49 -17.02
C LEU A 180 -8.28 -0.30 -17.88
N LEU A 181 -7.21 -1.02 -17.63
CA LEU A 181 -5.98 -0.94 -18.44
C LEU A 181 -6.21 -1.52 -19.84
N ALA A 182 -6.93 -2.65 -19.94
CA ALA A 182 -7.29 -3.26 -21.22
C ALA A 182 -8.11 -2.32 -22.11
N HIS A 183 -8.97 -1.48 -21.51
CA HIS A 183 -9.71 -0.45 -22.23
C HIS A 183 -8.77 0.50 -22.99
N PHE A 184 -7.66 0.88 -22.41
CA PHE A 184 -6.66 1.78 -23.04
C PHE A 184 -5.78 1.08 -24.10
N ALA A 185 -5.87 -0.23 -24.25
CA ALA A 185 -5.23 -0.95 -25.34
C ALA A 185 -5.96 -0.80 -26.69
N ASP A 186 -7.20 -0.31 -26.71
CA ASP A 186 -7.99 -0.14 -27.95
C ASP A 186 -7.43 1.03 -28.79
N ARG A 187 -6.65 0.69 -29.81
CA ARG A 187 -6.05 1.66 -30.73
C ARG A 187 -7.04 2.41 -31.62
N ARG A 188 -8.30 1.98 -31.68
CA ARG A 188 -9.37 2.72 -32.38
C ARG A 188 -9.82 3.92 -31.54
N LEU A 189 -9.84 3.75 -30.22
CA LEU A 189 -10.16 4.84 -29.30
C LEU A 189 -8.94 5.71 -28.98
N TYR A 190 -7.75 5.11 -28.83
CA TYR A 190 -6.52 5.79 -28.39
C TYR A 190 -5.35 5.54 -29.34
N PRO A 191 -5.42 6.02 -30.61
CA PRO A 191 -4.39 5.74 -31.63
C PRO A 191 -3.01 6.26 -31.28
N SER A 192 -2.94 7.42 -30.60
CA SER A 192 -1.68 8.10 -30.25
C SER A 192 -1.15 7.77 -28.85
N LEU A 193 -1.88 6.97 -28.07
CA LEU A 193 -1.50 6.66 -26.68
C LEU A 193 -0.18 5.90 -26.62
N SER A 194 0.80 6.46 -25.93
CA SER A 194 2.14 5.89 -25.76
C SER A 194 2.48 5.58 -24.30
N THR A 195 1.78 6.20 -23.33
CA THR A 195 2.13 6.05 -21.92
C THR A 195 0.88 6.01 -21.04
N VAL A 196 0.83 5.03 -20.15
CA VAL A 196 -0.12 4.98 -19.03
C VAL A 196 0.66 5.09 -17.72
N VAL A 197 0.32 6.08 -16.90
CA VAL A 197 0.87 6.25 -15.54
C VAL A 197 -0.23 5.93 -14.55
N VAL A 198 -0.07 4.84 -13.81
CA VAL A 198 -0.95 4.52 -12.71
C VAL A 198 -0.34 5.10 -11.44
N MET A 199 -1.05 6.00 -10.79
CA MET A 199 -0.57 6.71 -9.62
C MET A 199 -1.55 6.58 -8.45
N GLY A 200 -1.03 6.39 -7.25
CA GLY A 200 -1.84 6.27 -6.05
C GLY A 200 -1.14 6.88 -4.84
N HIS A 201 -1.93 7.44 -3.94
CA HIS A 201 -1.46 7.97 -2.67
C HIS A 201 -2.12 7.24 -1.50
N SER A 202 -1.38 7.03 -0.39
CA SER A 202 -1.93 6.42 0.83
C SER A 202 -2.52 5.02 0.58
N ALA A 203 -3.82 4.82 0.79
CA ALA A 203 -4.49 3.55 0.52
C ALA A 203 -4.49 3.19 -0.98
N GLY A 204 -4.58 4.19 -1.87
CA GLY A 204 -4.42 3.98 -3.31
C GLY A 204 -3.02 3.49 -3.67
N ALA A 205 -1.99 3.99 -2.99
CA ALA A 205 -0.63 3.48 -3.14
C ALA A 205 -0.46 2.06 -2.62
N GLN A 206 -1.17 1.68 -1.55
CA GLN A 206 -1.19 0.29 -1.06
C GLN A 206 -1.79 -0.67 -2.08
N LEU A 207 -2.93 -0.30 -2.68
CA LEU A 207 -3.51 -1.07 -3.78
C LEU A 207 -2.52 -1.16 -4.93
N LEU A 208 -1.96 -0.01 -5.34
CA LEU A 208 -1.10 0.08 -6.51
C LEU A 208 0.19 -0.73 -6.37
N GLN A 209 0.84 -0.71 -5.20
CA GLN A 209 2.05 -1.49 -4.95
C GLN A 209 1.75 -3.00 -5.10
N ARG A 210 0.64 -3.48 -4.52
CA ARG A 210 0.22 -4.89 -4.61
C ARG A 210 -0.23 -5.24 -6.03
N TYR A 211 -0.89 -4.32 -6.72
CA TYR A 211 -1.24 -4.48 -8.13
C TYR A 211 0.02 -4.51 -9.01
N ALA A 212 1.01 -3.67 -8.73
CA ALA A 212 2.28 -3.72 -9.45
C ALA A 212 3.00 -5.08 -9.27
N VAL A 213 2.78 -5.79 -8.14
CA VAL A 213 3.25 -7.18 -7.98
C VAL A 213 2.42 -8.15 -8.82
N ALA A 214 1.09 -8.11 -8.72
CA ALA A 214 0.23 -9.20 -9.16
C ALA A 214 -0.57 -8.92 -10.45
N GLY A 215 -0.72 -7.65 -10.85
CA GLY A 215 -1.51 -7.23 -12.03
C GLY A 215 -1.01 -7.85 -13.32
N ARG A 216 -1.92 -8.11 -14.26
CA ARG A 216 -1.66 -8.87 -15.48
C ARG A 216 -1.62 -7.96 -16.72
N GLU A 217 -2.45 -6.94 -16.75
CA GLU A 217 -2.71 -6.17 -17.97
C GLU A 217 -1.60 -5.13 -18.28
N GLY A 218 -0.85 -4.65 -17.27
CA GLY A 218 0.25 -3.72 -17.50
C GLY A 218 1.31 -4.25 -18.47
N ASP A 219 1.62 -5.54 -18.39
CA ASP A 219 2.57 -6.19 -19.29
C ASP A 219 1.96 -6.41 -20.69
N ALA A 220 0.64 -6.64 -20.77
CA ALA A 220 -0.08 -6.72 -22.04
C ALA A 220 -0.06 -5.39 -22.80
N LEU A 221 -0.32 -4.25 -22.11
CA LEU A 221 -0.16 -2.91 -22.66
C LEU A 221 1.25 -2.65 -23.17
N ALA A 222 2.28 -3.01 -22.39
CA ALA A 222 3.67 -2.83 -22.78
C ALA A 222 4.00 -3.56 -24.09
N ARG A 223 3.45 -4.77 -24.30
CA ARG A 223 3.60 -5.51 -25.57
C ARG A 223 2.92 -4.82 -26.76
N THR A 224 1.94 -3.97 -26.54
CA THR A 224 1.33 -3.15 -27.62
C THR A 224 2.07 -1.84 -27.87
N GLY A 225 3.22 -1.61 -27.23
CA GLY A 225 4.02 -0.39 -27.35
C GLY A 225 3.53 0.76 -26.47
N ILE A 226 2.66 0.50 -25.49
CA ILE A 226 2.23 1.48 -24.48
C ILE A 226 3.05 1.26 -23.21
N ALA A 227 3.90 2.22 -22.87
CA ALA A 227 4.70 2.17 -21.66
C ALA A 227 3.80 2.31 -20.42
N VAL A 228 4.01 1.47 -19.40
CA VAL A 228 3.29 1.55 -18.12
C VAL A 228 4.25 1.92 -17.00
N ARG A 229 3.89 2.95 -16.24
CA ARG A 229 4.61 3.40 -15.04
C ARG A 229 3.70 3.35 -13.82
N TYR A 230 4.24 2.88 -12.70
CA TYR A 230 3.55 2.83 -11.42
C TYR A 230 4.17 3.84 -10.46
N VAL A 231 3.39 4.81 -9.94
CA VAL A 231 3.84 5.83 -9.00
C VAL A 231 3.16 5.60 -7.65
N VAL A 232 3.90 5.01 -6.72
CA VAL A 232 3.46 4.56 -5.41
C VAL A 232 3.82 5.62 -4.37
N ALA A 233 2.85 6.49 -3.99
CA ALA A 233 3.11 7.61 -3.09
C ALA A 233 2.65 7.33 -1.66
N ASN A 234 3.56 7.33 -0.70
CA ASN A 234 3.31 7.25 0.75
C ASN A 234 2.33 6.14 1.19
N PRO A 235 2.47 4.86 0.79
CA PRO A 235 1.59 3.81 1.30
C PRO A 235 1.82 3.55 2.79
N SER A 236 0.80 3.06 3.49
CA SER A 236 0.93 2.71 4.91
C SER A 236 1.56 1.35 5.15
N SER A 237 1.68 0.51 4.13
CA SER A 237 2.32 -0.81 4.20
C SER A 237 2.62 -1.34 2.81
N TYR A 238 3.56 -2.27 2.74
CA TYR A 238 4.06 -2.91 1.54
C TYR A 238 3.85 -4.43 1.60
N LEU A 239 3.83 -5.07 0.45
CA LEU A 239 3.84 -6.52 0.29
C LEU A 239 5.28 -7.01 0.15
N TYR A 240 5.73 -7.85 1.06
CA TYR A 240 7.03 -8.52 1.05
C TYR A 240 6.92 -9.93 0.46
N PHE A 241 7.98 -10.43 -0.17
CA PHE A 241 7.99 -11.74 -0.82
C PHE A 241 8.35 -12.90 0.11
N ASP A 242 8.93 -12.60 1.28
CA ASP A 242 9.34 -13.56 2.32
C ASP A 242 8.93 -13.10 3.73
N ASP A 243 9.50 -13.76 4.74
CA ASP A 243 9.24 -13.49 6.14
C ASP A 243 10.18 -12.42 6.75
N GLU A 244 11.16 -11.90 5.97
CA GLU A 244 12.08 -10.85 6.44
C GLU A 244 11.31 -9.53 6.67
N ARG A 245 11.58 -8.88 7.82
CA ARG A 245 11.01 -7.57 8.16
C ARG A 245 12.08 -6.68 8.78
N PRO A 246 12.08 -5.37 8.46
CA PRO A 246 13.11 -4.44 8.96
C PRO A 246 13.09 -4.27 10.49
N ASN A 247 11.92 -4.33 11.11
CA ASN A 247 11.75 -4.17 12.55
C ASN A 247 11.39 -5.51 13.19
N VAL A 248 12.41 -6.32 13.47
CA VAL A 248 12.26 -7.65 14.10
C VAL A 248 11.72 -7.58 15.52
N ASP A 249 11.95 -6.49 16.25
CA ASP A 249 11.44 -6.33 17.62
C ASP A 249 9.92 -6.31 17.67
N ALA A 250 9.26 -5.80 16.62
CA ALA A 250 7.82 -5.86 16.47
C ALA A 250 7.29 -7.30 16.29
N LEU A 251 8.15 -8.25 15.95
CA LEU A 251 7.85 -9.67 15.78
C LEU A 251 8.22 -10.50 17.03
N ALA A 252 8.94 -9.91 17.99
CA ALA A 252 9.44 -10.61 19.16
C ALA A 252 8.29 -11.22 20.00
N GLY A 253 8.53 -12.40 20.53
CA GLY A 253 7.57 -13.11 21.38
C GLY A 253 6.34 -13.69 20.68
N GLY A 254 6.35 -13.83 19.35
CA GLY A 254 5.21 -14.36 18.58
C GLY A 254 4.01 -13.41 18.53
N ALA A 255 4.19 -12.14 18.90
CA ALA A 255 3.12 -11.16 19.03
C ALA A 255 2.47 -10.73 17.70
N CYS A 256 3.03 -11.14 16.54
CA CYS A 256 2.53 -10.76 15.23
C CYS A 256 2.42 -11.93 14.23
N PRO A 257 1.50 -12.89 14.45
CA PRO A 257 1.38 -14.08 13.60
C PRO A 257 0.98 -13.73 12.15
N ARG A 258 0.38 -12.56 11.92
CA ARG A 258 -0.10 -12.12 10.61
C ARG A 258 0.89 -11.25 9.83
N ALA A 259 2.13 -11.10 10.30
CA ALA A 259 3.12 -10.25 9.65
C ALA A 259 3.48 -10.71 8.22
N THR A 260 3.33 -12.01 7.93
CA THR A 260 3.64 -12.63 6.64
C THR A 260 2.40 -13.04 5.84
N GLU A 261 1.20 -12.79 6.39
CA GLU A 261 -0.05 -13.00 5.69
C GLU A 261 -0.35 -11.83 4.73
N TRP A 262 -1.22 -12.11 3.78
CA TRP A 262 -1.82 -11.08 2.93
C TRP A 262 -2.47 -10.02 3.81
N LYS A 263 -2.23 -8.83 3.62
CA LYS A 263 -1.66 -8.01 2.52
C LYS A 263 -0.20 -7.55 2.76
N TYR A 264 0.48 -8.10 3.77
CA TYR A 264 1.86 -7.75 4.17
C TYR A 264 2.89 -8.76 3.64
N GLY A 265 2.46 -9.97 3.37
CA GLY A 265 3.20 -11.05 2.73
C GLY A 265 2.26 -11.87 1.83
N LEU A 266 2.76 -12.94 1.24
CA LEU A 266 2.04 -13.73 0.24
C LEU A 266 1.19 -14.87 0.83
N LYS A 267 1.34 -15.20 2.13
CA LYS A 267 0.54 -16.25 2.78
C LYS A 267 -0.93 -15.85 2.82
N SER A 268 -1.82 -16.78 2.51
CA SER A 268 -3.27 -16.55 2.47
C SER A 268 -3.72 -15.46 1.49
N ALA A 269 -3.00 -15.29 0.39
CA ALA A 269 -3.35 -14.32 -0.65
C ALA A 269 -4.70 -14.66 -1.31
N PRO A 270 -5.48 -13.65 -1.79
CA PRO A 270 -6.72 -13.89 -2.52
C PRO A 270 -6.45 -14.66 -3.83
N SER A 271 -7.49 -15.33 -4.35
CA SER A 271 -7.40 -16.22 -5.51
C SER A 271 -6.74 -15.60 -6.74
N TYR A 272 -6.97 -14.31 -6.99
CA TYR A 272 -6.32 -13.58 -8.08
C TYR A 272 -4.79 -13.63 -8.01
N VAL A 273 -4.23 -13.54 -6.82
CA VAL A 273 -2.78 -13.60 -6.55
C VAL A 273 -2.32 -15.04 -6.40
N ALA A 274 -3.04 -15.85 -5.61
CA ALA A 274 -2.70 -17.23 -5.30
C ALA A 274 -2.70 -18.16 -6.53
N SER A 275 -3.35 -17.76 -7.63
CA SER A 275 -3.32 -18.49 -8.91
C SER A 275 -2.07 -18.25 -9.75
N GLN A 276 -1.10 -17.46 -9.25
CA GLN A 276 0.14 -17.13 -9.94
C GLN A 276 1.34 -17.68 -9.17
N ASP A 277 2.38 -18.07 -9.89
CA ASP A 277 3.64 -18.51 -9.25
C ASP A 277 4.34 -17.34 -8.56
N VAL A 278 4.86 -17.58 -7.36
CA VAL A 278 5.47 -16.51 -6.53
C VAL A 278 6.76 -15.98 -7.16
N ARG A 279 7.55 -16.85 -7.80
CA ARG A 279 8.81 -16.46 -8.46
C ARG A 279 8.52 -15.58 -9.68
N ASP A 280 7.48 -15.95 -10.44
CA ASP A 280 7.05 -15.15 -11.60
C ASP A 280 6.52 -13.77 -11.16
N LEU A 281 5.79 -13.71 -10.03
CA LEU A 281 5.34 -12.44 -9.44
C LEU A 281 6.53 -11.52 -9.10
N GLU A 282 7.53 -12.06 -8.41
CA GLU A 282 8.70 -11.30 -7.98
C GLU A 282 9.54 -10.86 -9.19
N THR A 283 9.86 -11.77 -10.12
CA THR A 283 10.63 -11.48 -11.34
C THR A 283 9.99 -10.39 -12.18
N ARG A 284 8.67 -10.47 -12.41
CA ARG A 284 7.94 -9.43 -13.14
C ARG A 284 7.93 -8.10 -12.41
N TYR A 285 7.74 -8.14 -11.08
CA TYR A 285 7.66 -6.93 -10.28
C TYR A 285 8.95 -6.13 -10.30
N VAL A 286 10.10 -6.77 -10.11
CA VAL A 286 11.38 -6.06 -10.08
C VAL A 286 11.75 -5.48 -11.44
N ALA A 287 11.24 -6.10 -12.52
CA ALA A 287 11.40 -5.61 -13.89
C ALA A 287 10.44 -4.46 -14.26
N ARG A 288 9.38 -4.19 -13.49
CA ARG A 288 8.42 -3.11 -13.76
C ARG A 288 8.96 -1.74 -13.39
N HIS A 289 8.54 -0.73 -14.14
CA HIS A 289 8.89 0.66 -13.84
C HIS A 289 8.03 1.17 -12.67
N VAL A 290 8.49 0.94 -11.45
CA VAL A 290 7.86 1.43 -10.21
C VAL A 290 8.70 2.56 -9.62
N VAL A 291 8.05 3.68 -9.31
CA VAL A 291 8.63 4.80 -8.58
C VAL A 291 7.93 4.92 -7.22
N TYR A 292 8.67 4.72 -6.15
CA TYR A 292 8.21 5.03 -4.79
C TYR A 292 8.42 6.51 -4.53
N LEU A 293 7.35 7.28 -4.55
CA LEU A 293 7.39 8.72 -4.30
C LEU A 293 7.13 8.96 -2.81
N LEU A 294 8.16 9.34 -2.05
CA LEU A 294 8.12 9.38 -0.59
C LEU A 294 8.27 10.81 -0.06
N GLY A 295 7.31 11.28 0.72
CA GLY A 295 7.38 12.59 1.36
C GLY A 295 8.32 12.59 2.58
N GLN A 296 9.35 13.43 2.56
CA GLN A 296 10.34 13.49 3.65
C GLN A 296 9.75 13.88 5.00
N ALA A 297 8.62 14.60 5.02
CA ALA A 297 7.93 14.99 6.24
C ALA A 297 6.81 14.00 6.64
N ASP A 298 6.61 12.85 5.94
CA ASP A 298 5.63 11.81 6.34
C ASP A 298 6.21 10.87 7.41
N THR A 299 6.63 11.47 8.52
CA THR A 299 7.35 10.84 9.64
C THR A 299 6.50 10.71 10.91
N ASN A 300 5.23 11.10 10.88
CA ASN A 300 4.38 11.02 12.07
C ASN A 300 3.70 9.63 12.16
N PRO A 301 4.01 8.83 13.21
CA PRO A 301 3.44 7.49 13.41
C PRO A 301 1.97 7.53 13.86
N TYR A 302 1.42 8.71 14.13
CA TYR A 302 0.05 8.92 14.63
C TYR A 302 -0.85 9.66 13.65
N THR A 303 -0.43 9.86 12.39
CA THR A 303 -1.30 10.46 11.39
C THR A 303 -2.57 9.65 11.17
N HIS A 304 -3.67 10.33 10.84
CA HIS A 304 -4.95 9.67 10.57
C HIS A 304 -4.81 8.54 9.55
N PHE A 305 -5.46 7.42 9.84
CA PHE A 305 -5.52 6.24 8.97
C PHE A 305 -4.18 5.57 8.64
N ILE A 306 -3.08 5.89 9.34
CA ILE A 306 -1.87 5.07 9.21
C ILE A 306 -2.16 3.66 9.75
N ASP A 307 -1.70 2.65 9.04
CA ASP A 307 -1.80 1.26 9.50
C ASP A 307 -0.86 1.05 10.70
N ARG A 308 -1.44 0.76 11.86
CA ARG A 308 -0.75 0.53 13.13
C ARG A 308 -0.85 -0.92 13.60
N SER A 309 -1.28 -1.83 12.72
CA SER A 309 -1.21 -3.26 13.02
C SER A 309 0.24 -3.67 13.29
N CYS A 310 0.45 -4.73 14.07
CA CYS A 310 1.80 -5.25 14.31
C CYS A 310 2.53 -5.57 12.99
N ALA A 311 1.82 -6.08 11.99
CA ALA A 311 2.36 -6.38 10.68
C ALA A 311 2.89 -5.13 9.93
N ALA A 312 2.19 -4.01 10.04
CA ALA A 312 2.65 -2.75 9.47
C ALA A 312 3.80 -2.13 10.30
N MET A 313 3.75 -2.25 11.64
CA MET A 313 4.82 -1.78 12.53
C MET A 313 6.11 -2.58 12.35
N ALA A 314 6.04 -3.86 11.96
CA ALA A 314 7.20 -4.66 11.59
C ALA A 314 7.93 -4.13 10.34
N GLN A 315 7.27 -3.31 9.51
CA GLN A 315 7.86 -2.65 8.34
C GLN A 315 8.52 -1.31 8.67
N GLY A 316 8.23 -0.73 9.85
CA GLY A 316 8.77 0.53 10.32
C GLY A 316 7.74 1.41 11.04
N PRO A 317 8.18 2.45 11.76
CA PRO A 317 7.31 3.25 12.63
C PRO A 317 6.35 4.19 11.87
N TYR A 318 6.74 4.69 10.70
CA TYR A 318 5.98 5.65 9.90
C TYR A 318 6.21 5.41 8.40
N ARG A 319 5.45 6.08 7.54
CA ARG A 319 5.39 5.77 6.10
C ARG A 319 6.72 5.96 5.37
N LEU A 320 7.43 7.06 5.62
CA LEU A 320 8.76 7.27 5.02
C LEU A 320 9.72 6.12 5.39
N ALA A 321 9.82 5.78 6.68
CA ALA A 321 10.69 4.70 7.13
C ALA A 321 10.32 3.35 6.47
N ARG A 322 9.02 3.05 6.36
CA ARG A 322 8.54 1.82 5.70
C ARG A 322 8.92 1.78 4.21
N GLY A 323 8.82 2.92 3.52
CA GLY A 323 9.16 3.01 2.11
C GLY A 323 10.65 2.83 1.84
N LEU A 324 11.50 3.50 2.62
CA LEU A 324 12.96 3.37 2.52
C LEU A 324 13.40 1.94 2.85
N ALA A 325 12.91 1.37 3.95
CA ALA A 325 13.25 0.01 4.34
C ALA A 325 12.76 -1.05 3.33
N TYR A 326 11.60 -0.85 2.71
CA TYR A 326 11.10 -1.73 1.66
C TYR A 326 11.99 -1.68 0.41
N PHE A 327 12.43 -0.50 0.02
CA PHE A 327 13.33 -0.35 -1.12
C PHE A 327 14.72 -0.97 -0.85
N ASP A 328 15.27 -0.79 0.35
CA ASP A 328 16.51 -1.44 0.76
C ASP A 328 16.38 -2.98 0.76
N TYR A 329 15.23 -3.50 1.19
CA TYR A 329 14.89 -4.92 1.09
C TYR A 329 14.94 -5.39 -0.37
N LEU A 330 14.31 -4.67 -1.31
CA LEU A 330 14.35 -5.03 -2.73
C LEU A 330 15.76 -4.96 -3.31
N LYS A 331 16.55 -3.92 -3.00
CA LYS A 331 17.94 -3.81 -3.46
C LYS A 331 18.82 -4.95 -2.97
N LYS A 332 18.62 -5.39 -1.73
CA LYS A 332 19.37 -6.53 -1.16
C LYS A 332 19.03 -7.85 -1.88
N ARG A 333 17.76 -8.03 -2.27
CA ARG A 333 17.30 -9.25 -2.97
C ARG A 333 17.64 -9.24 -4.45
N HIS A 334 17.66 -8.07 -5.06
CA HIS A 334 17.82 -7.84 -6.50
C HIS A 334 18.92 -6.80 -6.77
N PRO A 335 20.20 -7.13 -6.43
CA PRO A 335 21.29 -6.17 -6.54
C PRO A 335 21.60 -5.79 -7.99
N ASP A 336 21.27 -6.64 -8.98
CA ASP A 336 21.69 -6.47 -10.37
C ASP A 336 20.54 -6.15 -11.35
N ASP A 337 19.28 -6.48 -11.01
CA ASP A 337 18.15 -6.48 -11.95
C ASP A 337 16.97 -5.57 -11.51
N LEU A 338 17.08 -4.84 -10.40
CA LEU A 338 16.02 -3.97 -9.91
C LEU A 338 15.84 -2.73 -10.81
N ALA A 339 14.72 -2.66 -11.54
CA ALA A 339 14.36 -1.55 -12.43
C ALA A 339 13.52 -0.45 -11.75
N GLN A 340 13.56 -0.36 -10.44
CA GLN A 340 12.73 0.51 -9.62
C GLN A 340 13.58 1.60 -8.94
N GLN A 341 12.92 2.66 -8.47
CA GLN A 341 13.58 3.76 -7.78
C GLN A 341 12.71 4.37 -6.69
N VAL A 342 13.36 4.96 -5.69
CA VAL A 342 12.76 5.89 -4.73
C VAL A 342 13.09 7.30 -5.16
N VAL A 343 12.08 8.17 -5.12
CA VAL A 343 12.25 9.62 -5.23
C VAL A 343 11.65 10.25 -3.98
N GLU A 344 12.46 10.94 -3.20
CA GLU A 344 11.97 11.66 -2.03
C GLU A 344 11.50 13.06 -2.40
N VAL A 345 10.40 13.51 -1.75
CA VAL A 345 9.84 14.85 -1.97
C VAL A 345 10.13 15.70 -0.73
N PRO A 346 11.06 16.68 -0.82
CA PRO A 346 11.43 17.52 0.30
C PRO A 346 10.26 18.32 0.86
N GLY A 347 10.14 18.38 2.19
CA GLY A 347 9.16 19.19 2.89
C GLY A 347 7.70 18.74 2.81
N VAL A 348 7.37 17.72 2.06
CA VAL A 348 6.00 17.21 1.92
C VAL A 348 5.75 16.06 2.90
N GLY A 349 4.63 16.13 3.62
CA GLY A 349 4.15 15.10 4.52
C GLY A 349 3.14 14.16 3.84
N HIS A 350 2.09 13.77 4.59
CA HIS A 350 1.03 12.90 4.06
C HIS A 350 -0.02 13.69 3.26
N ASP A 351 0.40 14.30 2.17
CA ASP A 351 -0.41 15.14 1.27
C ASP A 351 -0.27 14.69 -0.18
N GLY A 352 -1.31 14.03 -0.71
CA GLY A 352 -1.28 13.51 -2.09
C GLY A 352 -1.19 14.60 -3.16
N LEU A 353 -1.88 15.73 -2.98
CA LEU A 353 -1.78 16.84 -3.92
C LEU A 353 -0.38 17.45 -3.91
N GLY A 354 0.16 17.74 -2.71
CA GLY A 354 1.51 18.24 -2.54
C GLY A 354 2.56 17.30 -3.14
N MET A 355 2.42 15.97 -2.95
CA MET A 355 3.30 14.97 -3.54
C MET A 355 3.33 15.06 -5.07
N PHE A 356 2.17 14.98 -5.71
CA PHE A 356 2.07 14.90 -7.18
C PHE A 356 2.33 16.23 -7.89
N THR A 357 2.05 17.36 -7.25
CA THR A 357 2.29 18.71 -7.82
C THR A 357 3.65 19.30 -7.45
N SER A 358 4.47 18.62 -6.63
CA SER A 358 5.86 19.02 -6.39
C SER A 358 6.69 18.94 -7.66
N ALA A 359 7.83 19.62 -7.70
CA ALA A 359 8.75 19.50 -8.83
C ALA A 359 9.22 18.06 -9.02
N CYS A 360 9.47 17.31 -7.93
CA CYS A 360 9.82 15.88 -7.97
C CYS A 360 8.66 15.04 -8.53
N GLY A 361 7.44 15.27 -8.04
CA GLY A 361 6.25 14.56 -8.50
C GLY A 361 5.97 14.78 -9.99
N LEU A 362 6.03 16.04 -10.45
CA LEU A 362 5.86 16.37 -11.87
C LEU A 362 6.92 15.68 -12.74
N ALA A 363 8.19 15.75 -12.36
CA ALA A 363 9.26 15.08 -13.09
C ALA A 363 9.03 13.57 -13.21
N VAL A 364 8.64 12.90 -12.09
CA VAL A 364 8.30 11.47 -12.08
C VAL A 364 7.12 11.16 -12.99
N LEU A 365 6.02 11.93 -12.87
CA LEU A 365 4.78 11.65 -13.60
C LEU A 365 4.92 11.86 -15.10
N PHE A 366 5.68 12.87 -15.51
CA PHE A 366 5.89 13.20 -16.93
C PHE A 366 7.17 12.57 -17.53
N GLY A 367 7.95 11.83 -16.74
CA GLY A 367 9.19 11.18 -17.20
C GLY A 367 10.29 12.19 -17.56
N GLN A 368 10.32 13.31 -16.85
CA GLN A 368 11.33 14.34 -17.02
C GLN A 368 12.56 14.08 -16.15
N ALA A 369 13.67 14.74 -16.45
CA ALA A 369 14.85 14.75 -15.59
C ALA A 369 14.49 15.27 -14.20
N LEU A 370 14.94 14.55 -13.17
CA LEU A 370 14.67 14.94 -11.79
C LEU A 370 15.48 16.18 -11.40
N PRO A 371 14.85 17.19 -10.77
CA PRO A 371 15.56 18.31 -10.17
C PRO A 371 16.61 17.83 -9.17
N ARG A 372 17.75 18.52 -9.07
CA ARG A 372 18.80 18.19 -8.08
C ARG A 372 18.33 18.23 -6.63
N SER A 373 17.25 18.94 -6.34
CA SER A 373 16.62 19.00 -5.02
C SER A 373 15.82 17.74 -4.64
N CYS A 374 15.64 16.79 -5.56
CA CYS A 374 14.90 15.55 -5.32
C CYS A 374 15.89 14.42 -5.04
N PRO A 375 16.06 13.98 -3.77
CA PRO A 375 16.91 12.83 -3.48
C PRO A 375 16.37 11.57 -4.15
N VAL A 376 17.28 10.80 -4.73
CA VAL A 376 16.95 9.59 -5.50
C VAL A 376 17.79 8.42 -5.02
N MET A 377 17.14 7.27 -4.84
CA MET A 377 17.80 5.98 -4.75
C MET A 377 17.29 5.10 -5.88
N ALA A 378 18.17 4.66 -6.76
CA ALA A 378 17.82 3.82 -7.91
C ALA A 378 18.30 2.38 -7.71
N GLY A 379 17.54 1.44 -8.25
CA GLY A 379 18.01 0.08 -8.48
C GLY A 379 18.96 0.04 -9.68
N THR A 380 19.75 -1.00 -9.80
CA THR A 380 20.83 -1.12 -10.79
C THR A 380 20.34 -1.08 -12.24
N ALA A 381 19.14 -1.60 -12.48
CA ALA A 381 18.53 -1.61 -13.82
C ALA A 381 17.60 -0.41 -14.10
N ALA A 382 17.45 0.53 -13.16
CA ALA A 382 16.55 1.67 -13.32
C ALA A 382 16.99 2.63 -14.45
N ASP A 383 18.30 2.86 -14.58
CA ASP A 383 18.86 3.75 -15.59
C ASP A 383 18.75 3.19 -17.02
N LEU A 384 18.58 1.87 -17.19
CA LEU A 384 18.45 1.23 -18.51
C LEU A 384 17.11 1.54 -19.20
N ARG A 385 16.16 2.15 -18.50
CA ARG A 385 14.79 2.43 -18.96
C ARG A 385 14.44 3.93 -19.00
N ALA A 386 15.36 4.79 -18.60
CA ALA A 386 15.21 6.22 -18.85
C ALA A 386 15.25 6.47 -20.36
N PRO A 387 14.26 7.16 -20.97
CA PRO A 387 14.38 7.56 -22.36
C PRO A 387 15.64 8.42 -22.50
N ASP A 388 16.42 8.19 -23.56
CA ASP A 388 17.49 9.09 -23.93
C ASP A 388 16.90 10.49 -24.25
N GLU A 389 17.75 11.51 -24.31
CA GLU A 389 17.35 12.91 -24.54
C GLU A 389 16.55 13.11 -25.85
N ASN A 390 16.48 12.08 -26.72
CA ASN A 390 15.76 12.02 -27.95
C ASN A 390 14.50 11.16 -27.95
N GLY A 391 14.08 10.62 -26.75
CA GLY A 391 12.86 9.83 -26.63
C GLY A 391 12.95 8.39 -27.18
N SER A 392 14.15 7.90 -27.48
CA SER A 392 14.38 6.54 -27.98
C SER A 392 14.86 5.61 -26.86
N ILE A 393 14.28 4.42 -26.76
CA ILE A 393 14.73 3.39 -25.81
C ILE A 393 16.06 2.82 -26.32
N ARG A 394 17.14 2.92 -25.54
CA ARG A 394 18.41 2.26 -25.87
C ARG A 394 18.17 0.76 -26.07
N LYS A 395 18.29 0.30 -27.29
CA LYS A 395 18.35 -1.14 -27.58
C LYS A 395 19.64 -1.67 -26.99
N MET A 396 19.52 -2.72 -26.16
CA MET A 396 20.69 -3.51 -25.74
C MET A 396 21.40 -4.00 -27.00
N GLN A 397 22.64 -3.56 -27.22
CA GLN A 397 23.55 -4.25 -28.11
C GLN A 397 23.96 -5.55 -27.41
N GLU A 398 23.50 -6.67 -27.96
CA GLU A 398 24.07 -7.98 -27.66
C GLU A 398 25.55 -7.93 -28.05
N SER A 399 26.43 -7.85 -27.05
CA SER A 399 27.85 -8.12 -27.24
C SER A 399 28.00 -9.64 -27.31
N GLY A 400 27.90 -10.18 -28.52
CA GLY A 400 28.43 -11.49 -28.79
C GLY A 400 29.96 -11.47 -28.64
N ARG A 401 30.42 -12.31 -27.73
CA ARG A 401 31.68 -13.07 -27.80
C ARG A 401 31.63 -14.23 -26.84
#